data_8ced4c0a3e19ec2cf3127df1559f76ee
#
_entry.id   8ced4c0a3e19ec2cf3127df1559f76ee
#
_cell.length_a   1.000
_cell.length_b   1.000
_cell.length_c   1.000
_cell.angle_alpha   90.00
_cell.angle_beta   90.00
_cell.angle_gamma   90.00
#
_symmetry.space_group_name_H-M   'P 1'
#
loop_
_entity.id
_entity.type
_entity.pdbx_description
1 polymer ?
#
loop_
_entity_poly.entity_id
_entity_poly.type
_entity_poly.pdbx_seq_one_letter_code
_entity_poly.pdbx_strand_id
1 'polypeptide(L)'
;MNILTWFMENVWANDLMLIFTILVFGYALGRIKICGLDLGTAGVLLVALVFGHFVVVIPDVVGDLGLICFVTAVGYIAGPKFFRNLKANATSYILIAVVTILSGAAVCAALITFCNIPTDIGVGLMSGALTSTPGLAAAKEAAGVNAAVGYGIAYPFGVVGVVLFVQLLPRILKTDMAAERAKFKAAAAVQVEQTKEKKSIVIDDMGFFAFGLAIVLGVILAKITIPLPGGGKFALGTSGGPLLAGLILGHFGQLGPIAVKPEKRMLECLREFGLALFLLGAGLEGGAGFIEVLKEQGAMLFVYGALMTLVPMLVAYFFAAKVLKLSVFNSLGSICGGMTSTPALGTLIRVTETDDVAAAYAATYPMALIFVVLCCQFIGILL
;
A
#
# COMPACT_ATOMS: atom_id res chain seq x y z
N MET A 1 -5.68 39.38 -14.79
CA MET A 1 -5.82 38.10 -14.06
C MET A 1 -5.45 36.99 -15.02
N ASN A 2 -4.43 36.19 -14.70
CA ASN A 2 -4.02 35.08 -15.56
C ASN A 2 -5.11 33.99 -15.49
N ILE A 3 -5.35 33.26 -16.57
CA ILE A 3 -6.35 32.17 -16.63
C ILE A 3 -6.11 31.16 -15.50
N LEU A 4 -4.87 30.84 -15.22
CA LEU A 4 -4.50 29.91 -14.14
C LEU A 4 -4.93 30.44 -12.77
N THR A 5 -4.69 31.72 -12.48
CA THR A 5 -5.08 32.37 -11.23
C THR A 5 -6.61 32.37 -11.07
N TRP A 6 -7.34 32.63 -12.16
CA TRP A 6 -8.80 32.55 -12.14
C TRP A 6 -9.32 31.15 -11.79
N PHE A 7 -8.71 30.11 -12.41
CA PHE A 7 -9.06 28.71 -12.08
C PHE A 7 -8.75 28.36 -10.63
N MET A 8 -7.61 28.78 -10.10
CA MET A 8 -7.23 28.54 -8.70
C MET A 8 -8.22 29.16 -7.74
N GLU A 9 -8.65 30.39 -7.99
CA GLU A 9 -9.53 31.14 -7.09
C GLU A 9 -11.02 30.75 -7.21
N ASN A 10 -11.48 30.35 -8.39
CA ASN A 10 -12.92 30.17 -8.65
C ASN A 10 -13.34 28.71 -8.87
N VAL A 11 -12.42 27.82 -9.24
CA VAL A 11 -12.72 26.42 -9.52
C VAL A 11 -12.06 25.53 -8.49
N TRP A 12 -10.76 25.66 -8.30
CA TRP A 12 -10.01 24.77 -7.40
C TRP A 12 -10.01 25.20 -5.93
N ALA A 13 -10.55 26.36 -5.61
CA ALA A 13 -10.90 26.72 -4.24
C ALA A 13 -12.02 25.85 -3.65
N ASN A 14 -12.78 25.13 -4.50
CA ASN A 14 -13.77 24.17 -4.06
C ASN A 14 -13.15 22.75 -4.04
N ASP A 15 -13.08 22.15 -2.87
CA ASP A 15 -12.46 20.82 -2.66
C ASP A 15 -13.05 19.75 -3.59
N LEU A 16 -14.37 19.75 -3.82
CA LEU A 16 -15.01 18.76 -4.70
C LEU A 16 -14.57 18.95 -6.15
N MET A 17 -14.54 20.20 -6.63
CA MET A 17 -14.08 20.49 -8.00
C MET A 17 -12.62 20.11 -8.17
N LEU A 18 -11.78 20.38 -7.16
CA LEU A 18 -10.39 19.99 -7.16
C LEU A 18 -10.21 18.47 -7.20
N ILE A 19 -10.88 17.73 -6.30
CA ILE A 19 -10.84 16.28 -6.24
C ILE A 19 -11.17 15.68 -7.61
N PHE A 20 -12.33 16.06 -8.19
CA PHE A 20 -12.75 15.49 -9.46
C PHE A 20 -11.87 15.97 -10.63
N THR A 21 -11.31 17.17 -10.59
CA THR A 21 -10.33 17.64 -11.58
C THR A 21 -9.08 16.73 -11.57
N ILE A 22 -8.52 16.46 -10.38
CA ILE A 22 -7.36 15.58 -10.25
C ILE A 22 -7.70 14.16 -10.70
N LEU A 23 -8.87 13.64 -10.35
CA LEU A 23 -9.30 12.31 -10.78
C LEU A 23 -9.41 12.22 -12.31
N VAL A 24 -10.06 13.21 -12.97
CA VAL A 24 -10.21 13.24 -14.42
C VAL A 24 -8.87 13.26 -15.12
N PHE A 25 -7.98 14.21 -14.76
CA PHE A 25 -6.65 14.29 -15.34
C PHE A 25 -5.79 13.08 -14.98
N GLY A 26 -5.92 12.56 -13.76
CA GLY A 26 -5.21 11.38 -13.29
C GLY A 26 -5.56 10.13 -14.07
N TYR A 27 -6.85 9.88 -14.28
CA TYR A 27 -7.29 8.75 -15.11
C TYR A 27 -6.94 8.95 -16.60
N ALA A 28 -6.98 10.18 -17.10
CA ALA A 28 -6.53 10.49 -18.47
C ALA A 28 -5.04 10.20 -18.63
N LEU A 29 -4.21 10.69 -17.70
CA LEU A 29 -2.77 10.40 -17.66
C LEU A 29 -2.50 8.89 -17.49
N GLY A 30 -3.29 8.22 -16.66
CA GLY A 30 -3.20 6.78 -16.43
C GLY A 30 -3.41 5.93 -17.67
N ARG A 31 -4.11 6.45 -18.68
CA ARG A 31 -4.35 5.79 -19.99
C ARG A 31 -3.18 5.96 -20.95
N ILE A 32 -2.27 6.88 -20.72
CA ILE A 32 -1.11 7.08 -21.57
C ILE A 32 -0.17 5.90 -21.41
N LYS A 33 0.13 5.24 -22.52
CA LYS A 33 1.07 4.11 -22.56
C LYS A 33 2.47 4.63 -22.87
N ILE A 34 3.37 4.47 -21.90
CA ILE A 34 4.79 4.77 -22.08
C ILE A 34 5.53 3.44 -22.22
N CYS A 35 6.18 3.20 -23.35
CA CYS A 35 6.85 1.93 -23.64
C CYS A 35 5.91 0.69 -23.49
N GLY A 36 4.61 0.85 -23.79
CA GLY A 36 3.63 -0.21 -23.66
C GLY A 36 3.13 -0.47 -22.23
N LEU A 37 3.54 0.36 -21.26
CA LEU A 37 3.07 0.35 -19.86
C LEU A 37 2.05 1.46 -19.67
N ASP A 38 0.89 1.14 -19.11
CA ASP A 38 -0.06 2.14 -18.64
C ASP A 38 0.21 2.46 -17.17
N LEU A 39 0.05 3.72 -16.79
CA LEU A 39 0.19 4.16 -15.39
C LEU A 39 -1.05 3.79 -14.57
N GLY A 40 -2.16 3.54 -15.23
CA GLY A 40 -3.42 3.22 -14.59
C GLY A 40 -3.82 4.23 -13.51
N THR A 41 -4.30 3.75 -12.37
CA THR A 41 -4.70 4.60 -11.25
C THR A 41 -3.52 5.38 -10.65
N ALA A 42 -2.26 4.97 -10.87
CA ALA A 42 -1.08 5.74 -10.45
C ALA A 42 -0.99 7.11 -11.15
N GLY A 43 -1.65 7.29 -12.31
CA GLY A 43 -1.81 8.61 -12.93
C GLY A 43 -2.47 9.64 -12.01
N VAL A 44 -3.40 9.21 -11.15
CA VAL A 44 -4.04 10.08 -10.14
C VAL A 44 -2.99 10.58 -9.14
N LEU A 45 -2.11 9.71 -8.66
CA LEU A 45 -1.01 10.10 -7.77
C LEU A 45 -0.11 11.16 -8.40
N LEU A 46 0.29 10.94 -9.66
CA LEU A 46 1.22 11.86 -10.35
C LEU A 46 0.59 13.25 -10.57
N VAL A 47 -0.67 13.30 -10.97
CA VAL A 47 -1.40 14.58 -11.09
C VAL A 47 -1.55 15.24 -9.72
N ALA A 48 -1.90 14.48 -8.69
CA ALA A 48 -2.02 14.99 -7.32
C ALA A 48 -0.69 15.54 -6.78
N LEU A 49 0.45 14.90 -7.06
CA LEU A 49 1.79 15.42 -6.71
C LEU A 49 2.03 16.81 -7.32
N VAL A 50 1.63 17.01 -8.60
CA VAL A 50 1.78 18.32 -9.25
C VAL A 50 0.89 19.37 -8.57
N PHE A 51 -0.38 19.03 -8.29
CA PHE A 51 -1.27 19.96 -7.59
C PHE A 51 -0.81 20.24 -6.15
N GLY A 52 -0.32 19.23 -5.42
CA GLY A 52 0.22 19.39 -4.08
C GLY A 52 1.44 20.31 -4.02
N HIS A 53 2.26 20.33 -5.06
CA HIS A 53 3.38 21.28 -5.18
C HIS A 53 2.89 22.75 -5.19
N PHE A 54 1.73 23.04 -5.75
CA PHE A 54 1.14 24.38 -5.73
C PHE A 54 0.40 24.69 -4.42
N VAL A 55 0.67 23.94 -3.34
CA VAL A 55 0.10 24.12 -1.99
C VAL A 55 -1.44 24.02 -1.99
N VAL A 56 -1.95 23.14 -2.81
CA VAL A 56 -3.38 22.83 -2.82
C VAL A 56 -3.62 21.71 -1.81
N VAL A 57 -4.46 21.94 -0.83
CA VAL A 57 -4.75 21.00 0.26
C VAL A 57 -6.23 20.65 0.23
N ILE A 58 -6.53 19.39 0.43
CA ILE A 58 -7.89 18.89 0.66
C ILE A 58 -7.99 18.38 2.10
N PRO A 59 -9.19 18.25 2.67
CA PRO A 59 -9.35 17.63 3.98
C PRO A 59 -8.79 16.20 4.01
N ASP A 60 -7.97 15.87 4.99
CA ASP A 60 -7.31 14.56 5.16
C ASP A 60 -8.31 13.41 5.14
N VAL A 61 -9.53 13.65 5.62
CA VAL A 61 -10.62 12.67 5.64
C VAL A 61 -10.92 12.07 4.27
N VAL A 62 -10.63 12.77 3.17
CA VAL A 62 -10.86 12.28 1.80
C VAL A 62 -9.89 11.14 1.48
N GLY A 63 -8.60 11.33 1.76
CA GLY A 63 -7.57 10.32 1.61
C GLY A 63 -7.79 9.13 2.55
N ASP A 64 -8.11 9.41 3.81
CA ASP A 64 -8.40 8.39 4.82
C ASP A 64 -9.62 7.54 4.46
N LEU A 65 -10.71 8.18 4.03
CA LEU A 65 -11.90 7.47 3.56
C LEU A 65 -11.57 6.59 2.35
N GLY A 66 -10.79 7.14 1.41
CA GLY A 66 -10.28 6.38 0.27
C GLY A 66 -9.49 5.15 0.70
N LEU A 67 -8.52 5.31 1.60
CA LEU A 67 -7.71 4.23 2.15
C LEU A 67 -8.56 3.16 2.84
N ILE A 68 -9.45 3.57 3.75
CA ILE A 68 -10.31 2.65 4.52
C ILE A 68 -11.21 1.85 3.58
N CYS A 69 -11.87 2.49 2.62
CA CYS A 69 -12.70 1.82 1.63
C CYS A 69 -11.89 0.83 0.80
N PHE A 70 -10.72 1.24 0.31
CA PHE A 70 -9.85 0.39 -0.50
C PHE A 70 -9.39 -0.85 0.27
N VAL A 71 -8.79 -0.67 1.46
CA VAL A 71 -8.21 -1.80 2.22
C VAL A 71 -9.28 -2.74 2.77
N THR A 72 -10.46 -2.23 3.16
CA THR A 72 -11.59 -3.06 3.62
C THR A 72 -12.10 -3.94 2.47
N ALA A 73 -12.29 -3.36 1.28
CA ALA A 73 -12.71 -4.11 0.10
C ALA A 73 -11.69 -5.19 -0.28
N VAL A 74 -10.39 -4.86 -0.26
CA VAL A 74 -9.30 -5.83 -0.46
C VAL A 74 -9.35 -6.94 0.58
N GLY A 75 -9.55 -6.59 1.85
CA GLY A 75 -9.70 -7.56 2.94
C GLY A 75 -10.83 -8.55 2.69
N TYR A 76 -12.02 -8.06 2.34
CA TYR A 76 -13.17 -8.91 2.01
C TYR A 76 -12.93 -9.82 0.81
N ILE A 77 -12.35 -9.29 -0.27
CA ILE A 77 -12.06 -10.06 -1.50
C ILE A 77 -11.03 -11.16 -1.19
N ALA A 78 -10.02 -10.85 -0.39
CA ALA A 78 -8.96 -11.80 -0.04
C ALA A 78 -9.37 -12.79 1.06
N GLY A 79 -10.30 -12.40 1.96
CA GLY A 79 -10.67 -13.12 3.17
C GLY A 79 -10.96 -14.62 2.99
N PRO A 80 -11.80 -15.04 2.04
CA PRO A 80 -12.14 -16.45 1.84
C PRO A 80 -10.92 -17.35 1.56
N LYS A 81 -9.87 -16.79 0.96
CA LYS A 81 -8.64 -17.54 0.57
C LYS A 81 -7.47 -17.28 1.51
N PHE A 82 -7.49 -16.20 2.29
CA PHE A 82 -6.38 -15.75 3.13
C PHE A 82 -5.91 -16.82 4.13
N PHE A 83 -6.81 -17.26 5.02
CA PHE A 83 -6.43 -18.22 6.08
C PHE A 83 -5.99 -19.56 5.53
N ARG A 84 -6.48 -19.92 4.36
CA ARG A 84 -6.08 -21.13 3.65
C ARG A 84 -4.66 -21.01 3.10
N ASN A 85 -4.37 -19.90 2.41
CA ASN A 85 -3.03 -19.60 1.89
C ASN A 85 -2.02 -19.38 3.03
N LEU A 86 -2.44 -18.74 4.12
CA LEU A 86 -1.61 -18.57 5.30
C LEU A 86 -1.22 -19.93 5.91
N LYS A 87 -2.15 -20.89 6.02
CA LYS A 87 -1.86 -22.24 6.52
C LYS A 87 -0.81 -22.95 5.66
N ALA A 88 -0.90 -22.79 4.33
CA ALA A 88 0.02 -23.47 3.40
C ALA A 88 1.41 -22.82 3.32
N ASN A 89 1.52 -21.48 3.44
CA ASN A 89 2.72 -20.71 3.15
C ASN A 89 3.05 -19.63 4.21
N ALA A 90 2.54 -19.75 5.43
CA ALA A 90 2.73 -18.74 6.48
C ALA A 90 4.18 -18.33 6.69
N THR A 91 5.06 -19.32 6.84
CA THR A 91 6.49 -19.10 7.03
C THR A 91 7.11 -18.33 5.86
N SER A 92 6.72 -18.66 4.63
CA SER A 92 7.23 -17.98 3.43
C SER A 92 6.84 -16.51 3.40
N TYR A 93 5.59 -16.17 3.73
CA TYR A 93 5.12 -14.78 3.73
C TYR A 93 5.76 -13.94 4.86
N ILE A 94 5.91 -14.53 6.05
CA ILE A 94 6.62 -13.89 7.16
C ILE A 94 8.09 -13.65 6.79
N LEU A 95 8.76 -14.64 6.21
CA LEU A 95 10.16 -14.51 5.78
C LEU A 95 10.33 -13.43 4.70
N ILE A 96 9.40 -13.31 3.75
CA ILE A 96 9.46 -12.25 2.74
C ILE A 96 9.31 -10.88 3.41
N ALA A 97 8.37 -10.71 4.36
CA ALA A 97 8.25 -9.47 5.13
C ALA A 97 9.56 -9.10 5.82
N VAL A 98 10.13 -10.06 6.55
CA VAL A 98 11.41 -9.88 7.26
C VAL A 98 12.53 -9.49 6.29
N VAL A 99 12.71 -10.24 5.21
CA VAL A 99 13.77 -9.99 4.21
C VAL A 99 13.59 -8.64 3.54
N THR A 100 12.35 -8.27 3.18
CA THR A 100 12.06 -6.97 2.56
C THR A 100 12.45 -5.84 3.50
N ILE A 101 11.96 -5.87 4.73
CA ILE A 101 12.20 -4.78 5.69
C ILE A 101 13.65 -4.73 6.13
N LEU A 102 14.27 -5.87 6.46
CA LEU A 102 15.67 -5.89 6.86
C LEU A 102 16.62 -5.45 5.75
N SER A 103 16.33 -5.78 4.50
CA SER A 103 17.14 -5.27 3.37
C SER A 103 17.01 -3.75 3.22
N GLY A 104 15.80 -3.19 3.41
CA GLY A 104 15.59 -1.74 3.47
C GLY A 104 16.33 -1.08 4.63
N ALA A 105 16.25 -1.68 5.82
CA ALA A 105 16.95 -1.25 7.02
C ALA A 105 18.49 -1.28 6.83
N ALA A 106 19.01 -2.33 6.19
CA ALA A 106 20.42 -2.43 5.89
C ALA A 106 20.91 -1.34 4.93
N VAL A 107 20.14 -1.03 3.88
CA VAL A 107 20.43 0.09 2.98
C VAL A 107 20.39 1.41 3.74
N CYS A 108 19.37 1.63 4.58
CA CYS A 108 19.25 2.82 5.41
C CYS A 108 20.47 3.01 6.32
N ALA A 109 20.84 1.98 7.09
CA ALA A 109 21.98 2.01 7.97
C ALA A 109 23.29 2.26 7.19
N ALA A 110 23.46 1.62 6.04
CA ALA A 110 24.62 1.85 5.18
C ALA A 110 24.69 3.30 4.69
N LEU A 111 23.58 3.90 4.27
CA LEU A 111 23.55 5.29 3.80
C LEU A 111 23.81 6.28 4.95
N ILE A 112 23.27 6.04 6.14
CA ILE A 112 23.57 6.86 7.33
C ILE A 112 25.05 6.79 7.64
N THR A 113 25.62 5.58 7.71
CA THR A 113 27.00 5.36 8.13
C THR A 113 28.05 5.78 7.10
N PHE A 114 27.84 5.46 5.82
CA PHE A 114 28.85 5.65 4.78
C PHE A 114 28.66 6.93 3.97
N CYS A 115 27.43 7.42 3.86
CA CYS A 115 27.11 8.66 3.13
C CYS A 115 26.88 9.86 4.05
N ASN A 116 27.01 9.67 5.38
CA ASN A 116 26.81 10.69 6.41
C ASN A 116 25.44 11.41 6.30
N ILE A 117 24.39 10.66 5.96
CA ILE A 117 23.04 11.21 5.97
C ILE A 117 22.59 11.34 7.43
N PRO A 118 21.96 12.47 7.83
CA PRO A 118 21.36 12.58 9.16
C PRO A 118 20.40 11.41 9.42
N THR A 119 20.47 10.84 10.63
CA THR A 119 19.70 9.64 10.99
C THR A 119 18.19 9.84 10.80
N ASP A 120 17.67 11.01 11.19
CA ASP A 120 16.27 11.37 11.03
C ASP A 120 15.85 11.36 9.56
N ILE A 121 16.63 11.98 8.66
CA ILE A 121 16.41 11.96 7.22
C ILE A 121 16.51 10.53 6.68
N GLY A 122 17.52 9.76 7.10
CA GLY A 122 17.74 8.38 6.64
C GLY A 122 16.57 7.46 6.99
N VAL A 123 16.09 7.49 8.23
CA VAL A 123 14.94 6.68 8.68
C VAL A 123 13.65 7.18 8.02
N GLY A 124 13.52 8.49 7.80
CA GLY A 124 12.44 9.07 7.03
C GLY A 124 12.43 8.56 5.58
N LEU A 125 13.59 8.58 4.89
CA LEU A 125 13.74 8.02 3.54
C LEU A 125 13.33 6.53 3.51
N MET A 126 13.75 5.73 4.49
CA MET A 126 13.41 4.31 4.57
C MET A 126 11.89 4.12 4.70
N SER A 127 11.24 4.83 5.63
CA SER A 127 9.81 4.71 5.83
C SER A 127 9.00 5.17 4.60
N GLY A 128 9.47 6.23 3.90
CA GLY A 128 8.90 6.70 2.65
C GLY A 128 9.09 5.71 1.50
N ALA A 129 10.30 5.19 1.31
CA ALA A 129 10.62 4.19 0.29
C ALA A 129 9.81 2.89 0.43
N LEU A 130 9.55 2.49 1.69
CA LEU A 130 8.69 1.35 2.04
C LEU A 130 7.19 1.72 2.06
N THR A 131 6.82 2.95 1.74
CA THR A 131 5.46 3.50 1.74
C THR A 131 4.71 3.34 3.06
N SER A 132 5.43 3.33 4.19
CA SER A 132 4.87 3.01 5.51
C SER A 132 4.58 4.26 6.35
N THR A 133 3.31 4.64 6.47
CA THR A 133 2.88 5.71 7.38
C THR A 133 3.13 5.37 8.86
N PRO A 134 2.89 4.13 9.36
CA PRO A 134 3.31 3.76 10.71
C PRO A 134 4.83 3.80 10.91
N GLY A 135 5.59 3.48 9.85
CA GLY A 135 7.05 3.64 9.84
C GLY A 135 7.47 5.11 10.01
N LEU A 136 6.78 6.05 9.35
CA LEU A 136 7.02 7.48 9.53
C LEU A 136 6.75 7.92 10.98
N ALA A 137 5.64 7.47 11.57
CA ALA A 137 5.34 7.81 12.95
C ALA A 137 6.45 7.34 13.90
N ALA A 138 6.91 6.09 13.73
CA ALA A 138 8.02 5.54 14.50
C ALA A 138 9.35 6.27 14.23
N ALA A 139 9.61 6.67 12.99
CA ALA A 139 10.79 7.45 12.61
C ALA A 139 10.80 8.83 13.27
N LYS A 140 9.66 9.53 13.27
CA LYS A 140 9.52 10.83 13.96
C LYS A 140 9.75 10.71 15.46
N GLU A 141 9.21 9.66 16.08
CA GLU A 141 9.34 9.44 17.53
C GLU A 141 10.77 9.08 17.92
N ALA A 142 11.47 8.27 17.13
CA ALA A 142 12.80 7.77 17.47
C ALA A 142 13.94 8.66 17.00
N ALA A 143 13.82 9.32 15.85
CA ALA A 143 14.90 10.07 15.22
C ALA A 143 14.63 11.58 15.10
N GLY A 144 13.38 12.02 15.18
CA GLY A 144 13.01 13.42 15.16
C GLY A 144 12.12 13.84 13.98
N VAL A 145 11.68 15.11 14.04
CA VAL A 145 10.66 15.65 13.13
C VAL A 145 11.10 15.71 11.67
N ASN A 146 12.42 15.82 11.39
CA ASN A 146 12.93 15.87 10.02
C ASN A 146 12.77 14.55 9.28
N ALA A 147 12.43 13.44 9.97
CA ALA A 147 12.05 12.20 9.31
C ALA A 147 10.90 12.41 8.31
N ALA A 148 10.02 13.40 8.54
CA ALA A 148 8.96 13.77 7.60
C ALA A 148 9.52 14.29 6.26
N VAL A 149 10.64 14.97 6.27
CA VAL A 149 11.34 15.45 5.06
C VAL A 149 11.83 14.28 4.23
N GLY A 150 12.59 13.37 4.87
CA GLY A 150 13.05 12.15 4.21
C GLY A 150 11.91 11.32 3.64
N TYR A 151 10.83 11.16 4.40
CA TYR A 151 9.61 10.48 3.96
C TYR A 151 9.01 11.13 2.71
N GLY A 152 8.81 12.45 2.73
CA GLY A 152 8.24 13.21 1.61
C GLY A 152 9.04 13.07 0.32
N ILE A 153 10.38 12.98 0.41
CA ILE A 153 11.27 12.75 -0.72
C ILE A 153 11.14 11.32 -1.27
N ALA A 154 11.17 10.31 -0.39
CA ALA A 154 11.24 8.92 -0.81
C ALA A 154 9.87 8.33 -1.15
N TYR A 155 8.79 8.81 -0.54
CA TYR A 155 7.44 8.27 -0.70
C TYR A 155 6.95 8.22 -2.16
N PRO A 156 7.09 9.27 -2.98
CA PRO A 156 6.72 9.20 -4.39
C PRO A 156 7.47 8.11 -5.15
N PHE A 157 8.77 7.94 -4.86
CA PHE A 157 9.58 6.87 -5.46
C PHE A 157 9.15 5.50 -4.97
N GLY A 158 8.82 5.38 -3.68
CA GLY A 158 8.26 4.17 -3.11
C GLY A 158 7.03 3.72 -3.87
N VAL A 159 6.04 4.61 -4.00
CA VAL A 159 4.79 4.29 -4.67
C VAL A 159 5.00 4.00 -6.16
N VAL A 160 5.64 4.91 -6.89
CA VAL A 160 5.89 4.76 -8.34
C VAL A 160 6.81 3.57 -8.61
N GLY A 161 7.87 3.41 -7.81
CA GLY A 161 8.84 2.33 -7.95
C GLY A 161 8.22 0.95 -7.79
N VAL A 162 7.39 0.73 -6.75
CA VAL A 162 6.73 -0.56 -6.56
C VAL A 162 5.68 -0.82 -7.65
N VAL A 163 4.95 0.22 -8.08
CA VAL A 163 4.01 0.13 -9.21
C VAL A 163 4.72 -0.26 -10.50
N LEU A 164 5.84 0.38 -10.82
CA LEU A 164 6.65 0.03 -11.99
C LEU A 164 7.25 -1.38 -11.87
N PHE A 165 7.71 -1.75 -10.69
CA PHE A 165 8.28 -3.07 -10.44
C PHE A 165 7.28 -4.19 -10.75
N VAL A 166 6.05 -4.09 -10.28
CA VAL A 166 5.02 -5.12 -10.53
C VAL A 166 4.59 -5.18 -12.00
N GLN A 167 4.73 -4.09 -12.75
CA GLN A 167 4.45 -4.06 -14.19
C GLN A 167 5.62 -4.57 -15.02
N LEU A 168 6.85 -4.17 -14.68
CA LEU A 168 8.05 -4.46 -15.47
C LEU A 168 8.58 -5.87 -15.23
N LEU A 169 8.57 -6.33 -13.96
CA LEU A 169 9.22 -7.61 -13.62
C LEU A 169 8.65 -8.79 -14.41
N PRO A 170 7.32 -8.99 -14.53
CA PRO A 170 6.78 -10.09 -15.34
C PRO A 170 7.20 -10.02 -16.81
N ARG A 171 7.35 -8.80 -17.36
CA ARG A 171 7.79 -8.59 -18.74
C ARG A 171 9.27 -8.90 -18.93
N ILE A 172 10.13 -8.43 -18.01
CA ILE A 172 11.57 -8.71 -18.00
C ILE A 172 11.82 -10.22 -17.92
N LEU A 173 11.04 -10.92 -17.10
CA LEU A 173 11.11 -12.37 -16.95
C LEU A 173 10.46 -13.14 -18.12
N LYS A 174 9.80 -12.43 -19.05
CA LYS A 174 9.02 -13.04 -20.14
C LYS A 174 8.00 -14.06 -19.58
N THR A 175 7.37 -13.74 -18.46
CA THR A 175 6.42 -14.62 -17.79
C THR A 175 5.21 -14.83 -18.67
N ASP A 176 4.83 -16.09 -18.91
CA ASP A 176 3.56 -16.43 -19.53
C ASP A 176 2.43 -16.19 -18.49
N MET A 177 1.83 -15.00 -18.57
CA MET A 177 0.80 -14.55 -17.63
C MET A 177 -0.44 -15.45 -17.67
N ALA A 178 -0.76 -16.03 -18.82
CA ALA A 178 -1.92 -16.91 -18.96
C ALA A 178 -1.67 -18.26 -18.29
N ALA A 179 -0.49 -18.86 -18.53
CA ALA A 179 -0.08 -20.11 -17.89
C ALA A 179 0.08 -19.95 -16.37
N GLU A 180 0.66 -18.83 -15.92
CA GLU A 180 0.82 -18.54 -14.48
C GLU A 180 -0.53 -18.36 -13.81
N ARG A 181 -1.47 -17.65 -14.43
CA ARG A 181 -2.84 -17.47 -13.95
C ARG A 181 -3.59 -18.81 -13.87
N ALA A 182 -3.43 -19.66 -14.88
CA ALA A 182 -4.05 -20.98 -14.89
C ALA A 182 -3.53 -21.86 -13.74
N LYS A 183 -2.21 -21.90 -13.52
CA LYS A 183 -1.60 -22.60 -12.37
C LYS A 183 -2.09 -22.05 -11.04
N PHE A 184 -2.19 -20.74 -10.93
CA PHE A 184 -2.63 -20.06 -9.70
C PHE A 184 -4.10 -20.38 -9.39
N LYS A 185 -4.98 -20.34 -10.40
CA LYS A 185 -6.38 -20.74 -10.28
C LYS A 185 -6.54 -22.22 -9.96
N ALA A 186 -5.76 -23.10 -10.59
CA ALA A 186 -5.79 -24.54 -10.31
C ALA A 186 -5.39 -24.82 -8.86
N ALA A 187 -4.33 -24.21 -8.36
CA ALA A 187 -3.92 -24.31 -6.96
C ALA A 187 -4.97 -23.78 -5.99
N ALA A 188 -5.71 -22.73 -6.36
CA ALA A 188 -6.82 -22.19 -5.58
C ALA A 188 -8.06 -23.10 -5.63
N ALA A 189 -8.35 -23.74 -6.76
CA ALA A 189 -9.54 -24.59 -6.97
C ALA A 189 -9.47 -25.91 -6.17
N VAL A 190 -8.28 -26.48 -6.00
CA VAL A 190 -8.07 -27.72 -5.21
C VAL A 190 -8.45 -27.54 -3.74
N GLN A 191 -8.61 -26.30 -3.29
CA GLN A 191 -8.86 -25.97 -1.90
C GLN A 191 -10.30 -25.47 -1.62
N VAL A 192 -11.21 -25.53 -2.58
CA VAL A 192 -12.61 -25.15 -2.34
C VAL A 192 -13.34 -26.29 -1.62
N GLU A 193 -13.21 -26.38 -0.31
CA GLU A 193 -14.24 -27.04 0.50
C GLU A 193 -15.51 -26.20 0.40
N GLN A 194 -16.57 -26.78 -0.13
CA GLN A 194 -17.90 -26.20 -0.14
C GLN A 194 -18.36 -26.01 1.31
N THR A 195 -18.25 -24.81 1.80
CA THR A 195 -18.91 -24.43 3.06
C THR A 195 -20.41 -24.51 2.78
N LYS A 196 -21.11 -25.42 3.40
CA LYS A 196 -22.59 -25.49 3.33
C LYS A 196 -23.15 -24.13 3.70
N GLU A 197 -23.88 -23.52 2.78
CA GLU A 197 -24.58 -22.27 3.04
C GLU A 197 -25.60 -22.51 4.16
N LYS A 198 -25.35 -21.95 5.32
CA LYS A 198 -26.33 -21.87 6.39
C LYS A 198 -27.31 -20.74 6.06
N LYS A 199 -28.58 -20.94 6.32
CA LYS A 199 -29.60 -19.88 6.26
C LYS A 199 -29.11 -18.69 7.11
N SER A 200 -28.89 -17.56 6.49
CA SER A 200 -28.45 -16.32 7.14
C SER A 200 -29.43 -15.21 6.84
N ILE A 201 -29.55 -14.27 7.78
CA ILE A 201 -30.37 -13.07 7.63
C ILE A 201 -29.52 -12.08 6.82
N VAL A 202 -30.01 -11.68 5.66
CA VAL A 202 -29.43 -10.62 4.81
C VAL A 202 -30.10 -9.31 5.22
N ILE A 203 -29.30 -8.31 5.63
CA ILE A 203 -29.81 -7.00 6.08
C ILE A 203 -30.02 -6.08 4.89
N ASP A 204 -29.06 -6.10 3.93
CA ASP A 204 -29.15 -5.36 2.68
C ASP A 204 -28.52 -6.17 1.54
N ASP A 205 -29.08 -6.06 0.34
CA ASP A 205 -28.70 -6.90 -0.80
C ASP A 205 -27.27 -6.60 -1.30
N MET A 206 -26.82 -5.35 -1.23
CA MET A 206 -25.49 -4.92 -1.65
C MET A 206 -24.42 -5.26 -0.62
N GLY A 207 -24.79 -5.40 0.67
CA GLY A 207 -23.87 -5.68 1.76
C GLY A 207 -23.16 -4.46 2.34
N PHE A 208 -23.76 -3.25 2.21
CA PHE A 208 -23.22 -2.03 2.84
C PHE A 208 -23.17 -2.12 4.35
N PHE A 209 -24.18 -2.80 4.98
CA PHE A 209 -24.15 -3.07 6.41
C PHE A 209 -22.90 -3.85 6.79
N ALA A 210 -22.61 -4.94 6.08
CA ALA A 210 -21.46 -5.79 6.33
C ALA A 210 -20.14 -5.03 6.12
N PHE A 211 -20.07 -4.21 5.06
CA PHE A 211 -18.93 -3.37 4.75
C PHE A 211 -18.69 -2.30 5.82
N GLY A 212 -19.73 -1.56 6.21
CA GLY A 212 -19.68 -0.57 7.29
C GLY A 212 -19.27 -1.19 8.63
N LEU A 213 -19.81 -2.38 8.96
CA LEU A 213 -19.44 -3.13 10.16
C LEU A 213 -17.94 -3.46 10.16
N ALA A 214 -17.39 -3.90 9.02
CA ALA A 214 -15.96 -4.17 8.90
C ALA A 214 -15.11 -2.91 9.10
N ILE A 215 -15.55 -1.77 8.58
CA ILE A 215 -14.86 -0.48 8.79
C ILE A 215 -14.87 -0.12 10.29
N VAL A 216 -16.02 -0.18 10.95
CA VAL A 216 -16.14 0.14 12.39
C VAL A 216 -15.23 -0.77 13.22
N LEU A 217 -15.30 -2.08 13.00
CA LEU A 217 -14.45 -3.04 13.71
C LEU A 217 -12.98 -2.80 13.37
N GLY A 218 -12.68 -2.49 12.11
CA GLY A 218 -11.33 -2.19 11.64
C GLY A 218 -10.73 -0.95 12.29
N VAL A 219 -11.52 0.13 12.42
CA VAL A 219 -11.09 1.36 13.11
C VAL A 219 -10.88 1.12 14.60
N ILE A 220 -11.69 0.26 15.24
CA ILE A 220 -11.46 -0.16 16.63
C ILE A 220 -10.13 -0.92 16.74
N LEU A 221 -9.89 -1.89 15.85
CA LEU A 221 -8.63 -2.65 15.82
C LEU A 221 -7.43 -1.74 15.55
N ALA A 222 -7.57 -0.74 14.71
CA ALA A 222 -6.53 0.23 14.38
C ALA A 222 -6.04 1.05 15.59
N LYS A 223 -6.93 1.28 16.58
CA LYS A 223 -6.63 2.02 17.81
C LYS A 223 -6.00 1.17 18.92
N ILE A 224 -5.99 -0.15 18.76
CA ILE A 224 -5.33 -1.03 19.74
C ILE A 224 -3.83 -0.83 19.61
N THR A 225 -3.21 -0.27 20.66
CA THR A 225 -1.77 -0.07 20.73
C THR A 225 -1.13 -1.15 21.60
N ILE A 226 -0.06 -1.74 21.10
CA ILE A 226 0.76 -2.71 21.82
C ILE A 226 2.08 -2.03 22.17
N PRO A 227 2.46 -1.92 23.45
CA PRO A 227 3.74 -1.36 23.82
C PRO A 227 4.87 -2.26 23.32
N LEU A 228 5.89 -1.65 22.71
CA LEU A 228 7.08 -2.36 22.24
C LEU A 228 8.24 -2.19 23.22
N PRO A 229 9.16 -3.17 23.30
CA PRO A 229 10.43 -2.98 24.00
C PRO A 229 11.19 -1.78 23.41
N GLY A 230 11.54 -0.78 24.23
CA GLY A 230 12.18 0.45 23.79
C GLY A 230 11.29 1.71 23.84
N GLY A 231 10.04 1.57 24.34
CA GLY A 231 9.13 2.72 24.60
C GLY A 231 8.22 3.07 23.43
N GLY A 232 8.38 2.43 22.26
CA GLY A 232 7.51 2.62 21.11
C GLY A 232 6.14 1.97 21.30
N LYS A 233 5.14 2.41 20.51
CA LYS A 233 3.80 1.82 20.47
C LYS A 233 3.52 1.31 19.06
N PHE A 234 3.22 0.04 18.93
CA PHE A 234 2.72 -0.53 17.68
C PHE A 234 1.21 -0.37 17.59
N ALA A 235 0.72 0.09 16.45
CA ALA A 235 -0.70 0.06 16.10
C ALA A 235 -0.85 -0.44 14.65
N LEU A 236 -1.97 -1.13 14.38
CA LEU A 236 -2.28 -1.55 13.01
C LEU A 236 -2.55 -0.37 12.06
N GLY A 237 -2.94 0.77 12.65
CA GLY A 237 -3.22 1.99 11.90
C GLY A 237 -4.46 1.89 11.01
N THR A 238 -4.74 3.00 10.30
CA THR A 238 -5.93 3.15 9.45
C THR A 238 -5.95 2.21 8.25
N SER A 239 -4.83 1.65 7.85
CA SER A 239 -4.74 0.68 6.76
C SER A 239 -4.84 -0.78 7.26
N GLY A 240 -4.15 -1.12 8.34
CA GLY A 240 -4.07 -2.51 8.82
C GLY A 240 -5.33 -3.00 9.51
N GLY A 241 -5.95 -2.16 10.35
CA GLY A 241 -7.16 -2.51 11.09
C GLY A 241 -8.33 -2.90 10.17
N PRO A 242 -8.78 -2.02 9.26
CA PRO A 242 -9.87 -2.33 8.33
C PRO A 242 -9.56 -3.47 7.36
N LEU A 243 -8.29 -3.62 6.93
CA LEU A 243 -7.86 -4.76 6.13
C LEU A 243 -8.09 -6.08 6.88
N LEU A 244 -7.65 -6.17 8.14
CA LEU A 244 -7.83 -7.37 8.96
C LEU A 244 -9.29 -7.65 9.27
N ALA A 245 -10.08 -6.63 9.59
CA ALA A 245 -11.52 -6.79 9.81
C ALA A 245 -12.21 -7.34 8.57
N GLY A 246 -11.91 -6.78 7.38
CA GLY A 246 -12.40 -7.26 6.10
C GLY A 246 -11.98 -8.71 5.82
N LEU A 247 -10.70 -9.08 6.10
CA LEU A 247 -10.21 -10.44 5.97
C LEU A 247 -10.97 -11.43 6.85
N ILE A 248 -11.18 -11.08 8.12
CA ILE A 248 -11.86 -11.95 9.10
C ILE A 248 -13.33 -12.12 8.70
N LEU A 249 -14.07 -11.04 8.49
CA LEU A 249 -15.47 -11.10 8.11
C LEU A 249 -15.67 -11.77 6.75
N GLY A 250 -14.79 -11.47 5.78
CA GLY A 250 -14.80 -12.12 4.46
C GLY A 250 -14.54 -13.62 4.53
N HIS A 251 -13.69 -14.08 5.48
CA HIS A 251 -13.43 -15.50 5.70
C HIS A 251 -14.65 -16.22 6.27
N PHE A 252 -15.25 -15.67 7.32
CA PHE A 252 -16.39 -16.31 7.96
C PHE A 252 -17.68 -16.16 7.15
N GLY A 253 -17.87 -15.03 6.45
CA GLY A 253 -19.07 -14.74 5.66
C GLY A 253 -20.35 -14.57 6.47
N GLN A 254 -20.34 -14.88 7.76
CA GLN A 254 -21.46 -14.81 8.70
C GLN A 254 -20.99 -14.40 10.09
N LEU A 255 -21.80 -13.59 10.77
CA LEU A 255 -21.65 -13.25 12.18
C LEU A 255 -22.91 -13.72 12.93
N GLY A 256 -22.87 -14.91 13.53
CA GLY A 256 -24.04 -15.56 14.06
C GLY A 256 -25.06 -15.85 12.96
N PRO A 257 -26.32 -15.38 13.08
CA PRO A 257 -27.36 -15.57 12.07
C PRO A 257 -27.27 -14.55 10.91
N ILE A 258 -26.43 -13.51 11.00
CA ILE A 258 -26.37 -12.39 10.06
C ILE A 258 -25.33 -12.67 8.98
N ALA A 259 -25.72 -12.51 7.70
CA ALA A 259 -24.79 -12.53 6.58
C ALA A 259 -23.92 -11.26 6.61
N VAL A 260 -22.59 -11.46 6.54
CA VAL A 260 -21.61 -10.37 6.45
C VAL A 260 -20.75 -10.52 5.19
N LYS A 261 -21.42 -10.83 4.08
CA LYS A 261 -20.79 -11.08 2.78
C LYS A 261 -21.29 -10.05 1.76
N PRO A 262 -20.56 -8.94 1.57
CA PRO A 262 -20.93 -7.94 0.56
C PRO A 262 -20.89 -8.50 -0.87
N GLU A 263 -21.66 -7.88 -1.77
CA GLU A 263 -21.65 -8.23 -3.19
C GLU A 263 -20.27 -7.92 -3.79
N LYS A 264 -19.73 -8.85 -4.60
CA LYS A 264 -18.41 -8.71 -5.22
C LYS A 264 -18.29 -7.45 -6.05
N ARG A 265 -19.32 -7.09 -6.81
CA ARG A 265 -19.32 -5.89 -7.67
C ARG A 265 -19.22 -4.60 -6.86
N MET A 266 -19.91 -4.53 -5.73
CA MET A 266 -19.81 -3.40 -4.80
C MET A 266 -18.39 -3.30 -4.21
N LEU A 267 -17.81 -4.42 -3.79
CA LEU A 267 -16.43 -4.45 -3.29
C LEU A 267 -15.42 -3.99 -4.34
N GLU A 268 -15.56 -4.42 -5.59
CA GLU A 268 -14.70 -3.98 -6.70
C GLU A 268 -14.83 -2.46 -6.95
N CYS A 269 -16.05 -1.93 -6.93
CA CYS A 269 -16.28 -0.49 -7.09
C CYS A 269 -15.65 0.32 -5.96
N LEU A 270 -15.88 -0.06 -4.70
CA LEU A 270 -15.32 0.63 -3.54
C LEU A 270 -13.79 0.49 -3.47
N ARG A 271 -13.24 -0.64 -3.91
CA ARG A 271 -11.80 -0.81 -4.04
C ARG A 271 -11.19 0.20 -5.02
N GLU A 272 -11.73 0.30 -6.24
CA GLU A 272 -11.19 1.18 -7.27
C GLU A 272 -11.36 2.67 -6.90
N PHE A 273 -12.53 3.06 -6.45
CA PHE A 273 -12.82 4.44 -6.06
C PHE A 273 -12.02 4.84 -4.81
N GLY A 274 -11.97 3.95 -3.81
CA GLY A 274 -11.18 4.15 -2.60
C GLY A 274 -9.69 4.30 -2.90
N LEU A 275 -9.14 3.46 -3.80
CA LEU A 275 -7.76 3.57 -4.25
C LEU A 275 -7.49 4.93 -4.90
N ALA A 276 -8.38 5.41 -5.75
CA ALA A 276 -8.21 6.69 -6.43
C ALA A 276 -8.20 7.87 -5.45
N LEU A 277 -9.12 7.90 -4.46
CA LEU A 277 -9.15 8.93 -3.42
C LEU A 277 -7.91 8.87 -2.51
N PHE A 278 -7.46 7.67 -2.15
CA PHE A 278 -6.23 7.50 -1.37
C PHE A 278 -5.00 8.02 -2.11
N LEU A 279 -4.86 7.66 -3.40
CA LEU A 279 -3.73 8.14 -4.22
C LEU A 279 -3.74 9.64 -4.43
N LEU A 280 -4.94 10.24 -4.51
CA LEU A 280 -5.11 11.67 -4.57
C LEU A 280 -4.60 12.34 -3.28
N GLY A 281 -5.05 11.89 -2.11
CA GLY A 281 -4.60 12.42 -0.82
C GLY A 281 -3.09 12.26 -0.63
N ALA A 282 -2.57 11.05 -0.85
CA ALA A 282 -1.14 10.77 -0.74
C ALA A 282 -0.28 11.59 -1.71
N GLY A 283 -0.79 11.85 -2.93
CA GLY A 283 -0.10 12.68 -3.92
C GLY A 283 -0.07 14.15 -3.52
N LEU A 284 -1.16 14.71 -3.02
CA LEU A 284 -1.20 16.08 -2.54
C LEU A 284 -0.25 16.29 -1.34
N GLU A 285 -0.29 15.38 -0.37
CA GLU A 285 0.59 15.42 0.81
C GLU A 285 2.07 15.29 0.40
N GLY A 286 2.42 14.31 -0.44
CA GLY A 286 3.79 14.11 -0.92
C GLY A 286 4.29 15.21 -1.86
N GLY A 287 3.40 15.97 -2.50
CA GLY A 287 3.74 17.10 -3.38
C GLY A 287 4.05 18.39 -2.62
N ALA A 288 3.51 18.54 -1.42
CA ALA A 288 3.68 19.74 -0.60
C ALA A 288 5.15 19.89 -0.15
N GLY A 289 5.75 21.02 -0.45
CA GLY A 289 7.15 21.32 -0.07
C GLY A 289 8.22 20.49 -0.78
N PHE A 290 7.85 19.67 -1.76
CA PHE A 290 8.75 18.74 -2.46
C PHE A 290 9.98 19.41 -3.09
N ILE A 291 9.78 20.54 -3.77
CA ILE A 291 10.89 21.28 -4.43
C ILE A 291 11.77 22.01 -3.41
N GLU A 292 11.18 22.55 -2.34
CA GLU A 292 11.92 23.24 -1.27
C GLU A 292 12.88 22.26 -0.58
N VAL A 293 12.37 21.11 -0.18
CA VAL A 293 13.18 20.05 0.44
C VAL A 293 14.26 19.56 -0.50
N LEU A 294 13.96 19.44 -1.80
CA LEU A 294 14.95 19.08 -2.81
C LEU A 294 16.07 20.09 -2.94
N LYS A 295 15.75 21.38 -2.88
CA LYS A 295 16.77 22.45 -2.94
C LYS A 295 17.66 22.48 -1.69
N GLU A 296 17.07 22.22 -0.52
CA GLU A 296 17.78 22.27 0.77
C GLU A 296 18.66 21.03 1.01
N GLN A 297 18.14 19.85 0.74
CA GLN A 297 18.81 18.58 1.08
C GLN A 297 19.57 17.94 -0.10
N GLY A 298 19.40 18.50 -1.30
CA GLY A 298 20.08 18.04 -2.50
C GLY A 298 19.43 16.88 -3.25
N ALA A 299 19.70 16.84 -4.55
CA ALA A 299 19.12 15.85 -5.46
C ALA A 299 19.54 14.40 -5.17
N MET A 300 20.64 14.19 -4.39
CA MET A 300 21.13 12.86 -4.08
C MET A 300 20.19 12.06 -3.19
N LEU A 301 19.35 12.73 -2.39
CA LEU A 301 18.31 12.07 -1.58
C LEU A 301 17.29 11.29 -2.43
N PHE A 302 17.04 11.72 -3.67
CA PHE A 302 16.21 10.97 -4.62
C PHE A 302 16.86 9.63 -5.01
N VAL A 303 18.16 9.66 -5.28
CA VAL A 303 18.91 8.43 -5.60
C VAL A 303 18.87 7.49 -4.41
N TYR A 304 19.03 8.01 -3.21
CA TYR A 304 18.95 7.20 -1.99
C TYR A 304 17.54 6.65 -1.75
N GLY A 305 16.50 7.45 -1.94
CA GLY A 305 15.11 6.99 -1.90
C GLY A 305 14.82 5.90 -2.94
N ALA A 306 15.30 6.08 -4.16
CA ALA A 306 15.17 5.07 -5.22
C ALA A 306 15.93 3.78 -4.88
N LEU A 307 17.14 3.85 -4.32
CA LEU A 307 17.89 2.68 -3.85
C LEU A 307 17.16 1.96 -2.70
N MET A 308 16.66 2.71 -1.72
CA MET A 308 15.87 2.15 -0.59
C MET A 308 14.55 1.52 -1.04
N THR A 309 14.03 1.90 -2.21
CA THR A 309 12.86 1.27 -2.82
C THR A 309 13.27 0.03 -3.62
N LEU A 310 14.26 0.15 -4.50
CA LEU A 310 14.61 -0.90 -5.47
C LEU A 310 15.30 -2.09 -4.83
N VAL A 311 16.27 -1.87 -3.92
CA VAL A 311 17.05 -2.95 -3.31
C VAL A 311 16.18 -3.92 -2.52
N PRO A 312 15.28 -3.50 -1.62
CA PRO A 312 14.39 -4.41 -0.92
C PRO A 312 13.52 -5.25 -1.86
N MET A 313 13.00 -4.66 -2.93
CA MET A 313 12.18 -5.40 -3.89
C MET A 313 12.98 -6.47 -4.64
N LEU A 314 14.21 -6.15 -5.09
CA LEU A 314 15.07 -7.11 -5.78
C LEU A 314 15.50 -8.24 -4.87
N VAL A 315 15.93 -7.92 -3.63
CA VAL A 315 16.34 -8.92 -2.63
C VAL A 315 15.16 -9.82 -2.26
N ALA A 316 14.00 -9.23 -1.99
CA ALA A 316 12.78 -9.97 -1.68
C ALA A 316 12.34 -10.86 -2.84
N TYR A 317 12.40 -10.36 -4.09
CA TYR A 317 12.07 -11.16 -5.27
C TYR A 317 13.04 -12.34 -5.46
N PHE A 318 14.35 -12.08 -5.38
CA PHE A 318 15.34 -13.15 -5.46
C PHE A 318 15.10 -14.21 -4.40
N PHE A 319 14.85 -13.81 -3.16
CA PHE A 319 14.55 -14.71 -2.05
C PHE A 319 13.27 -15.51 -2.29
N ALA A 320 12.18 -14.84 -2.68
CA ALA A 320 10.90 -15.46 -2.98
C ALA A 320 11.00 -16.50 -4.12
N ALA A 321 11.67 -16.12 -5.22
CA ALA A 321 11.76 -16.96 -6.42
C ALA A 321 12.78 -18.10 -6.29
N LYS A 322 13.95 -17.85 -5.71
CA LYS A 322 15.06 -18.82 -5.68
C LYS A 322 15.09 -19.66 -4.41
N VAL A 323 14.82 -19.07 -3.24
CA VAL A 323 14.86 -19.75 -1.96
C VAL A 323 13.52 -20.40 -1.64
N LEU A 324 12.44 -19.62 -1.71
CA LEU A 324 11.10 -20.08 -1.35
C LEU A 324 10.36 -20.74 -2.52
N LYS A 325 10.86 -20.60 -3.74
CA LYS A 325 10.28 -21.16 -4.99
C LYS A 325 8.80 -20.82 -5.17
N LEU A 326 8.43 -19.61 -4.77
CA LEU A 326 7.07 -19.12 -4.95
C LEU A 326 6.80 -18.78 -6.42
N SER A 327 5.54 -18.88 -6.81
CA SER A 327 5.08 -18.41 -8.13
C SER A 327 5.32 -16.90 -8.26
N VAL A 328 5.40 -16.41 -9.51
CA VAL A 328 5.59 -14.99 -9.78
C VAL A 328 4.49 -14.14 -9.12
N PHE A 329 3.23 -14.60 -9.18
CA PHE A 329 2.09 -13.91 -8.60
C PHE A 329 2.16 -13.84 -7.07
N ASN A 330 2.51 -14.95 -6.41
CA ASN A 330 2.71 -14.95 -4.95
C ASN A 330 3.90 -14.08 -4.54
N SER A 331 4.98 -14.11 -5.29
CA SER A 331 6.16 -13.29 -5.05
C SER A 331 5.83 -11.81 -5.13
N LEU A 332 5.16 -11.38 -6.20
CA LEU A 332 4.78 -9.98 -6.39
C LEU A 332 3.76 -9.50 -5.36
N GLY A 333 2.74 -10.32 -5.06
CA GLY A 333 1.77 -10.00 -4.02
C GLY A 333 2.42 -9.84 -2.65
N SER A 334 3.34 -10.74 -2.29
CA SER A 334 4.09 -10.67 -1.03
C SER A 334 5.04 -9.48 -0.98
N ILE A 335 5.69 -9.12 -2.10
CA ILE A 335 6.55 -7.92 -2.18
C ILE A 335 5.74 -6.65 -2.01
N CYS A 336 4.56 -6.53 -2.65
CA CYS A 336 3.65 -5.41 -2.41
C CYS A 336 3.28 -5.29 -0.93
N GLY A 337 3.01 -6.42 -0.26
CA GLY A 337 2.74 -6.46 1.17
C GLY A 337 3.97 -6.11 2.02
N GLY A 338 5.15 -6.62 1.66
CA GLY A 338 6.42 -6.34 2.32
C GLY A 338 6.86 -4.88 2.21
N MET A 339 6.59 -4.26 1.05
CA MET A 339 6.80 -2.82 0.81
C MET A 339 5.68 -1.96 1.39
N THR A 340 4.69 -2.53 2.04
CA THR A 340 3.46 -1.90 2.54
C THR A 340 2.71 -1.05 1.49
N SER A 341 2.92 -1.35 0.19
CA SER A 341 2.43 -0.53 -0.92
C SER A 341 1.05 -0.98 -1.40
N THR A 342 0.03 -0.33 -0.85
CA THR A 342 -1.38 -0.55 -1.25
C THR A 342 -1.65 -0.14 -2.71
N PRO A 343 -1.08 0.96 -3.26
CA PRO A 343 -1.24 1.31 -4.67
C PRO A 343 -0.69 0.25 -5.63
N ALA A 344 0.43 -0.37 -5.27
CA ALA A 344 1.03 -1.42 -6.08
C ALA A 344 0.16 -2.68 -6.14
N LEU A 345 -0.57 -3.00 -5.07
CA LEU A 345 -1.53 -4.10 -5.08
C LEU A 345 -2.64 -3.87 -6.10
N GLY A 346 -3.23 -2.67 -6.16
CA GLY A 346 -4.25 -2.34 -7.15
C GLY A 346 -3.72 -2.48 -8.59
N THR A 347 -2.48 -2.08 -8.83
CA THR A 347 -1.82 -2.27 -10.13
C THR A 347 -1.55 -3.75 -10.41
N LEU A 348 -1.07 -4.50 -9.41
CA LEU A 348 -0.79 -5.93 -9.55
C LEU A 348 -2.05 -6.72 -9.91
N ILE A 349 -3.19 -6.44 -9.25
CA ILE A 349 -4.48 -7.06 -9.56
C ILE A 349 -4.85 -6.84 -11.03
N ARG A 350 -4.62 -5.63 -11.56
CA ARG A 350 -4.87 -5.33 -12.98
C ARG A 350 -3.91 -6.07 -13.92
N VAL A 351 -2.63 -6.08 -13.60
CA VAL A 351 -1.59 -6.75 -14.43
C VAL A 351 -1.81 -8.27 -14.46
N THR A 352 -2.18 -8.86 -13.33
CA THR A 352 -2.39 -10.31 -13.22
C THR A 352 -3.81 -10.72 -13.60
N GLU A 353 -4.76 -9.79 -13.72
CA GLU A 353 -6.20 -10.02 -13.94
C GLU A 353 -6.79 -11.04 -12.95
N THR A 354 -6.29 -11.05 -11.72
CA THR A 354 -6.82 -11.90 -10.63
C THR A 354 -6.68 -11.20 -9.28
N ASP A 355 -7.73 -11.29 -8.47
CA ASP A 355 -7.75 -10.77 -7.11
C ASP A 355 -6.99 -11.69 -6.12
N ASP A 356 -6.62 -12.88 -6.55
CA ASP A 356 -6.00 -13.89 -5.66
C ASP A 356 -4.63 -13.44 -5.13
N VAL A 357 -3.93 -12.55 -5.85
CA VAL A 357 -2.65 -11.95 -5.41
C VAL A 357 -2.81 -11.13 -4.13
N ALA A 358 -4.02 -10.63 -3.84
CA ALA A 358 -4.32 -9.91 -2.62
C ALA A 358 -4.17 -10.78 -1.36
N ALA A 359 -4.30 -12.09 -1.49
CA ALA A 359 -4.10 -13.01 -0.37
C ALA A 359 -2.62 -13.05 0.09
N ALA A 360 -1.67 -13.06 -0.86
CA ALA A 360 -0.24 -12.99 -0.55
C ALA A 360 0.15 -11.62 0.05
N TYR A 361 -0.39 -10.52 -0.51
CA TYR A 361 -0.25 -9.18 0.07
C TYR A 361 -0.73 -9.15 1.51
N ALA A 362 -1.97 -9.56 1.75
CA ALA A 362 -2.60 -9.49 3.07
C ALA A 362 -1.93 -10.40 4.11
N ALA A 363 -1.28 -11.49 3.69
CA ALA A 363 -0.51 -12.34 4.58
C ALA A 363 0.84 -11.71 4.98
N THR A 364 1.45 -10.94 4.09
CA THR A 364 2.76 -10.33 4.33
C THR A 364 2.66 -8.98 5.02
N TYR A 365 1.66 -8.17 4.67
CA TYR A 365 1.49 -6.78 5.09
C TYR A 365 1.53 -6.55 6.62
N PRO A 366 0.77 -7.28 7.48
CA PRO A 366 0.80 -7.03 8.92
C PRO A 366 2.17 -7.29 9.54
N MET A 367 2.89 -8.29 9.04
CA MET A 367 4.25 -8.58 9.48
C MET A 367 5.21 -7.45 9.07
N ALA A 368 5.09 -6.97 7.83
CA ALA A 368 5.88 -5.85 7.34
C ALA A 368 5.67 -4.59 8.19
N LEU A 369 4.41 -4.28 8.58
CA LEU A 369 4.11 -3.15 9.47
C LEU A 369 4.84 -3.23 10.81
N ILE A 370 4.85 -4.43 11.43
CA ILE A 370 5.56 -4.63 12.70
C ILE A 370 7.06 -4.39 12.50
N PHE A 371 7.64 -5.04 11.50
CA PHE A 371 9.08 -4.97 11.28
C PHE A 371 9.56 -3.58 10.86
N VAL A 372 8.79 -2.83 10.05
CA VAL A 372 9.18 -1.48 9.65
C VAL A 372 9.19 -0.53 10.85
N VAL A 373 8.17 -0.61 11.73
CA VAL A 373 8.12 0.19 12.95
C VAL A 373 9.33 -0.12 13.85
N LEU A 374 9.60 -1.41 14.07
CA LEU A 374 10.76 -1.82 14.86
C LEU A 374 12.09 -1.34 14.25
N CYS A 375 12.29 -1.53 12.95
CA CYS A 375 13.51 -1.08 12.27
C CYS A 375 13.68 0.46 12.34
N CYS A 376 12.61 1.23 12.13
CA CYS A 376 12.65 2.69 12.28
C CYS A 376 13.07 3.09 13.71
N GLN A 377 12.51 2.46 14.73
CA GLN A 377 12.86 2.74 16.12
C GLN A 377 14.31 2.34 16.44
N PHE A 378 14.71 1.12 16.07
CA PHE A 378 16.07 0.67 16.37
C PHE A 378 17.14 1.49 15.65
N ILE A 379 16.95 1.81 14.37
CA ILE A 379 17.91 2.64 13.64
C ILE A 379 17.94 4.05 14.22
N GLY A 380 16.78 4.66 14.51
CA GLY A 380 16.69 6.01 15.08
C GLY A 380 17.29 6.14 16.48
N ILE A 381 17.36 5.03 17.25
CA ILE A 381 17.94 5.04 18.59
C ILE A 381 19.43 4.68 18.58
N LEU A 382 19.86 3.79 17.66
CA LEU A 382 21.21 3.21 17.65
C LEU A 382 22.21 3.96 16.80
N LEU A 383 21.76 4.70 15.76
CA LEU A 383 22.56 5.49 14.85
C LEU A 383 22.31 6.98 14.96
#